data_796f7bc0943b3d33d3c946f22a1e97e1
#
_entry.id   796f7bc0943b3d33d3c946f22a1e97e1
#
_cell.length_a   1.000
_cell.length_b   1.000
_cell.length_c   1.000
_cell.angle_alpha   90.00
_cell.angle_beta   90.00
_cell.angle_gamma   90.00
#
_symmetry.space_group_name_H-M   'P 1'
#
loop_
_entity.id
_entity.type
_entity.pdbx_description
1 polymer ?
#
loop_
_entity_poly.entity_id
_entity_poly.type
_entity_poly.pdbx_seq_one_letter_code
_entity_poly.pdbx_strand_id
1 'polypeptide(L)'
;MHVISRKPFKDAAKKYPNDATAINQTYMVLRKGHFSSPAELRRLFPSLDNFKYKKKWWVIDIGGNNLRLLAFIEFRDNRMYVKHITTHAEYDKLCKKYMQAGD
;
A
#
# COMPACT_ATOMS: atom_id res chain seq x y z
N MET A 1 1.54 6.65 11.51
CA MET A 1 1.36 5.17 11.45
C MET A 1 2.71 4.48 11.48
N HIS A 2 2.83 3.43 12.24
CA HIS A 2 4.07 2.65 12.27
C HIS A 2 4.14 1.74 11.06
N VAL A 3 4.93 2.14 10.07
CA VAL A 3 5.17 1.35 8.86
C VAL A 3 6.30 0.37 9.17
N ILE A 4 5.96 -0.90 9.21
CA ILE A 4 6.94 -1.95 9.52
C ILE A 4 7.84 -2.12 8.29
N SER A 5 9.11 -1.82 8.48
CA SER A 5 10.16 -1.89 7.46
C SER A 5 10.02 -0.87 6.33
N ARG A 6 11.10 -0.14 6.07
CA ARG A 6 11.20 0.78 4.93
C ARG A 6 11.61 0.06 3.65
N LYS A 7 12.12 -1.17 3.78
CA LYS A 7 12.71 -1.91 2.66
C LYS A 7 11.80 -2.03 1.43
N PRO A 8 10.49 -2.34 1.56
CA PRO A 8 9.63 -2.43 0.37
C PRO A 8 9.60 -1.13 -0.43
N PHE A 9 9.64 0.02 0.24
CA PHE A 9 9.67 1.33 -0.43
C PHE A 9 11.00 1.58 -1.12
N LYS A 10 12.11 1.24 -0.47
CA LYS A 10 13.45 1.37 -1.05
C LYS A 10 13.59 0.50 -2.29
N ASP A 11 13.15 -0.75 -2.21
CA ASP A 11 13.25 -1.69 -3.31
C ASP A 11 12.38 -1.23 -4.49
N ALA A 12 11.17 -0.75 -4.21
CA ALA A 12 10.28 -0.22 -5.25
C ALA A 12 10.86 1.03 -5.92
N ALA A 13 11.49 1.93 -5.16
CA ALA A 13 12.11 3.13 -5.73
C ALA A 13 13.25 2.79 -6.67
N LYS A 14 13.99 1.72 -6.40
CA LYS A 14 15.04 1.23 -7.30
C LYS A 14 14.46 0.59 -8.55
N LYS A 15 13.41 -0.21 -8.38
CA LYS A 15 12.76 -0.91 -9.49
C LYS A 15 11.99 0.03 -10.40
N TYR A 16 11.39 1.08 -9.84
CA TYR A 16 10.56 2.05 -10.56
C TYR A 16 11.11 3.46 -10.36
N PRO A 17 12.26 3.78 -10.97
CA PRO A 17 12.94 5.07 -10.70
C PRO A 17 12.13 6.29 -11.11
N ASN A 18 11.25 6.18 -12.11
CA ASN A 18 10.39 7.28 -12.50
C ASN A 18 9.34 7.62 -11.45
N ASP A 19 9.04 6.69 -10.56
CA ASP A 19 8.07 6.85 -9.48
C ASP A 19 8.74 6.97 -8.10
N ALA A 20 10.08 7.05 -8.05
CA ALA A 20 10.82 7.05 -6.80
C ALA A 20 10.40 8.19 -5.86
N THR A 21 10.20 9.39 -6.38
CA THR A 21 9.76 10.53 -5.58
C THR A 21 8.39 10.28 -4.97
N ALA A 22 7.45 9.80 -5.78
CA ALA A 22 6.09 9.49 -5.30
C ALA A 22 6.09 8.38 -4.25
N ILE A 23 6.93 7.35 -4.44
CA ILE A 23 7.09 6.25 -3.48
C ILE A 23 7.61 6.77 -2.14
N ASN A 24 8.65 7.59 -2.17
CA ASN A 24 9.25 8.15 -0.96
C ASN A 24 8.32 9.11 -0.24
N GLN A 25 7.58 9.93 -0.98
CA GLN A 25 6.56 10.83 -0.40
C GLN A 25 5.45 10.03 0.28
N THR A 26 4.98 8.97 -0.35
CA THR A 26 3.96 8.10 0.23
C THR A 26 4.44 7.52 1.56
N TYR A 27 5.67 7.00 1.59
CA TYR A 27 6.27 6.49 2.82
C TYR A 27 6.29 7.54 3.92
N MET A 28 6.76 8.75 3.61
CA MET A 28 6.88 9.83 4.59
C MET A 28 5.52 10.26 5.15
N VAL A 29 4.51 10.38 4.29
CA VAL A 29 3.16 10.74 4.73
C VAL A 29 2.58 9.66 5.66
N LEU A 30 2.73 8.39 5.27
CA LEU A 30 2.25 7.29 6.10
C LEU A 30 2.94 7.25 7.45
N ARG A 31 4.25 7.38 7.45
CA ARG A 31 5.06 7.31 8.68
C ARG A 31 4.75 8.44 9.64
N LYS A 32 4.59 9.67 9.14
CA LYS A 32 4.38 10.86 9.97
C LYS A 32 2.95 10.98 10.47
N GLY A 33 1.99 10.42 9.75
CA GLY A 33 0.58 10.54 10.10
C GLY A 33 0.13 9.56 11.17
N HIS A 34 -1.00 9.86 11.76
CA HIS A 34 -1.71 8.95 12.65
C HIS A 34 -3.10 8.73 12.06
N PHE A 35 -3.44 7.49 11.79
CA PHE A 35 -4.69 7.13 11.13
C PHE A 35 -5.38 6.03 11.93
N SER A 36 -6.45 6.39 12.63
CA SER A 36 -7.17 5.43 13.46
C SER A 36 -8.31 4.74 12.73
N SER A 37 -8.58 5.14 11.48
CA SER A 37 -9.66 4.54 10.69
C SER A 37 -9.34 4.66 9.19
N PRO A 38 -9.99 3.80 8.36
CA PRO A 38 -9.87 3.95 6.90
C PRO A 38 -10.31 5.34 6.41
N ALA A 39 -11.32 5.93 7.04
CA ALA A 39 -11.80 7.26 6.64
C ALA A 39 -10.72 8.31 6.81
N GLU A 40 -9.95 8.28 7.90
CA GLU A 40 -8.86 9.22 8.12
C GLU A 40 -7.75 9.03 7.08
N LEU A 41 -7.38 7.79 6.80
CA LEU A 41 -6.34 7.49 5.80
C LEU A 41 -6.80 7.91 4.40
N ARG A 42 -8.08 7.71 4.07
CA ARG A 42 -8.63 8.06 2.77
C ARG A 42 -8.60 9.57 2.50
N ARG A 43 -8.59 10.40 3.52
CA ARG A 43 -8.46 11.86 3.35
C ARG A 43 -7.15 12.22 2.67
N LEU A 44 -6.06 11.52 2.97
CA LEU A 44 -4.75 11.75 2.36
C LEU A 44 -4.53 10.87 1.13
N PHE A 45 -5.16 9.71 1.09
CA PHE A 45 -5.04 8.77 -0.01
C PHE A 45 -6.45 8.41 -0.51
N PRO A 46 -7.05 9.26 -1.37
CA PRO A 46 -8.41 9.03 -1.84
C PRO A 46 -8.62 7.71 -2.59
N SER A 47 -7.53 7.14 -3.11
CA SER A 47 -7.56 5.85 -3.81
C SER A 47 -7.65 4.66 -2.86
N LEU A 48 -7.57 4.86 -1.55
CA LEU A 48 -7.61 3.76 -0.59
C LEU A 48 -8.86 2.90 -0.80
N ASP A 49 -8.63 1.61 -0.98
CA ASP A 49 -9.70 0.65 -1.19
C ASP A 49 -9.39 -0.64 -0.44
N ASN A 50 -10.44 -1.37 -0.12
CA ASN A 50 -10.33 -2.64 0.56
C ASN A 50 -9.86 -3.71 -0.43
N PHE A 51 -8.90 -4.54 -0.02
CA PHE A 51 -8.50 -5.70 -0.82
C PHE A 51 -9.38 -6.89 -0.43
N LYS A 52 -10.32 -7.24 -1.30
CA LYS A 52 -11.39 -8.17 -0.97
C LYS A 52 -10.97 -9.63 -0.72
N TYR A 53 -9.73 -10.01 -1.11
CA TYR A 53 -9.28 -11.39 -1.02
C TYR A 53 -8.54 -11.74 0.27
N LYS A 54 -8.21 -10.73 1.09
CA LYS A 54 -7.54 -10.91 2.36
C LYS A 54 -8.07 -9.91 3.38
N LYS A 55 -8.39 -10.39 4.57
CA LYS A 55 -8.88 -9.53 5.65
C LYS A 55 -7.84 -8.51 6.06
N LYS A 56 -8.28 -7.27 6.30
CA LYS A 56 -7.44 -6.14 6.75
C LYS A 56 -6.34 -5.74 5.76
N TRP A 57 -6.44 -6.18 4.53
CA TRP A 57 -5.54 -5.73 3.47
C TRP A 57 -6.18 -4.61 2.69
N TRP A 58 -5.36 -3.62 2.34
CA TRP A 58 -5.80 -2.38 1.70
C TRP A 58 -4.89 -2.04 0.53
N VAL A 59 -5.43 -1.29 -0.42
CA VAL A 59 -4.72 -0.90 -1.64
C VAL A 59 -4.70 0.62 -1.72
N ILE A 60 -3.52 1.18 -2.05
CA ILE A 60 -3.34 2.60 -2.29
C ILE A 60 -2.59 2.77 -3.61
N ASP A 61 -3.05 3.72 -4.46
CA ASP A 61 -2.33 4.06 -5.68
C ASP A 61 -1.12 4.96 -5.34
N ILE A 62 -0.02 4.79 -6.07
CA ILE A 62 1.18 5.61 -5.97
C ILE A 62 1.51 6.16 -7.35
N GLY A 63 1.92 7.43 -7.41
CA GLY A 63 2.29 8.08 -8.66
C GLY A 63 1.10 8.23 -9.59
N GLY A 64 0.03 8.82 -9.09
CA GLY A 64 -1.24 8.79 -9.78
C GLY A 64 -1.81 7.38 -9.71
N ASN A 65 -1.81 6.65 -10.83
CA ASN A 65 -2.20 5.25 -10.84
C ASN A 65 -1.13 4.34 -11.46
N ASN A 66 0.13 4.79 -11.45
CA ASN A 66 1.22 4.01 -12.04
C ASN A 66 1.50 2.74 -11.24
N LEU A 67 1.48 2.85 -9.92
CA LEU A 67 1.77 1.73 -9.03
C LEU A 67 0.65 1.54 -8.02
N ARG A 68 0.59 0.32 -7.46
CA ARG A 68 -0.30 0.00 -6.35
C ARG A 68 0.49 -0.57 -5.18
N LEU A 69 0.19 -0.03 -4.00
CA LEU A 69 0.71 -0.53 -2.73
C LEU A 69 -0.37 -1.39 -2.10
N LEU A 70 -0.03 -2.64 -1.78
CA LEU A 70 -0.92 -3.58 -1.11
C LEU A 70 -0.35 -3.86 0.27
N ALA A 71 -1.13 -3.62 1.32
CA ALA A 71 -0.66 -3.71 2.69
C ALA A 71 -1.72 -4.25 3.63
N PHE A 72 -1.25 -4.98 4.65
CA PHE A 72 -2.06 -5.28 5.82
C PHE A 72 -2.01 -4.05 6.73
N ILE A 73 -3.17 -3.55 7.14
CA ILE A 73 -3.25 -2.39 8.05
C ILE A 73 -4.08 -2.75 9.27
N GLU A 74 -3.47 -2.58 10.44
CA GLU A 74 -4.17 -2.67 11.71
C GLU A 74 -4.36 -1.25 12.24
N PHE A 75 -5.52 -0.66 11.95
CA PHE A 75 -5.82 0.72 12.36
C PHE A 75 -5.85 0.90 13.87
N ARG A 76 -6.32 -0.11 14.58
CA ARG A 76 -6.39 -0.09 16.03
C ARG A 76 -5.03 0.16 16.67
N ASP A 77 -3.98 -0.51 16.14
CA ASP A 77 -2.61 -0.40 16.65
C ASP A 77 -1.78 0.59 15.84
N ASN A 78 -2.35 1.19 14.81
CA ASN A 78 -1.67 2.13 13.92
C ASN A 78 -0.43 1.53 13.28
N ARG A 79 -0.57 0.32 12.72
CA ARG A 79 0.52 -0.43 12.08
C ARG A 79 0.20 -0.79 10.65
N MET A 80 1.22 -0.73 9.80
CA MET A 80 1.13 -1.14 8.40
C MET A 80 2.26 -2.11 8.06
N TYR A 81 1.88 -3.23 7.43
CA TYR A 81 2.82 -4.19 6.87
C TYR A 81 2.65 -4.20 5.36
N VAL A 82 3.62 -3.61 4.64
CA VAL A 82 3.56 -3.57 3.17
C VAL A 82 3.86 -4.95 2.62
N LYS A 83 2.94 -5.46 1.80
CA LYS A 83 3.08 -6.78 1.18
C LYS A 83 3.64 -6.69 -0.23
N HIS A 84 3.16 -5.73 -1.02
CA HIS A 84 3.59 -5.56 -2.40
C HIS A 84 3.51 -4.09 -2.82
N ILE A 85 4.44 -3.66 -3.65
CA ILE A 85 4.35 -2.42 -4.42
C ILE A 85 4.59 -2.81 -5.86
N THR A 86 3.58 -2.70 -6.71
CA THR A 86 3.58 -3.31 -8.04
C THR A 86 2.97 -2.40 -9.09
N THR A 87 3.20 -2.75 -10.36
CA THR A 87 2.44 -2.20 -11.47
C THR A 87 1.01 -2.76 -11.45
N HIS A 88 0.12 -2.15 -12.25
CA HIS A 88 -1.26 -2.66 -12.37
C HIS A 88 -1.31 -4.08 -12.95
N ALA A 89 -0.45 -4.37 -13.92
CA ALA A 89 -0.39 -5.72 -14.52
C ALA A 89 0.00 -6.77 -13.48
N GLU A 90 1.01 -6.47 -12.68
CA GLU A 90 1.43 -7.37 -11.59
C GLU A 90 0.35 -7.50 -10.51
N TYR A 91 -0.33 -6.38 -10.21
CA TYR A 91 -1.42 -6.38 -9.25
C TYR A 91 -2.55 -7.31 -9.70
N ASP A 92 -2.91 -7.28 -10.98
CA ASP A 92 -3.95 -8.15 -11.52
C ASP A 92 -3.58 -9.64 -11.34
N LYS A 93 -2.30 -9.97 -11.52
CA LYS A 93 -1.81 -11.33 -11.29
C LYS A 93 -1.91 -11.72 -9.81
N LEU A 94 -1.58 -10.78 -8.91
CA LEU A 94 -1.72 -11.00 -7.46
C LEU A 94 -3.18 -11.24 -7.07
N CYS A 95 -4.11 -10.47 -7.65
CA CYS A 95 -5.53 -10.64 -7.39
C CYS A 95 -5.99 -12.06 -7.74
N LYS A 96 -5.58 -12.56 -8.90
CA LYS A 96 -5.90 -13.94 -9.33
C LYS A 96 -5.31 -14.97 -8.36
N LYS A 97 -4.06 -14.75 -7.95
CA LYS A 97 -3.38 -15.66 -7.03
C LYS A 97 -4.11 -15.73 -5.68
N TYR A 98 -4.42 -14.58 -5.09
CA TYR A 98 -5.08 -14.53 -3.79
C TYR A 98 -6.55 -14.98 -3.85
N MET A 99 -7.22 -14.71 -4.95
CA MET A 99 -8.59 -15.20 -5.17
C MET A 99 -8.62 -16.72 -5.19
N GLN A 100 -7.67 -17.37 -5.85
CA GLN A 100 -7.59 -18.83 -5.96
C GLN A 100 -7.13 -19.49 -4.66
N ALA A 101 -6.22 -18.84 -3.94
CA ALA A 101 -5.69 -19.37 -2.69
C ALA A 101 -6.71 -19.32 -1.55
N GLY A 102 -7.69 -18.41 -1.67
CA GLY A 102 -8.61 -18.14 -0.57
C GLY A 102 -7.91 -17.39 0.56
N ASP A 103 -8.52 -17.39 1.71
CA ASP A 103 -7.98 -16.73 2.90
C ASP A 103 -7.13 -17.66 3.74
#